data_896ba850428650597c6dee9d5e23dc65
#
_entry.id   896ba850428650597c6dee9d5e23dc65
#
_cell.length_a   1.000
_cell.length_b   1.000
_cell.length_c   1.000
_cell.angle_alpha   90.00
_cell.angle_beta   90.00
_cell.angle_gamma   90.00
#
_symmetry.space_group_name_H-M   'P 1'
#
loop_
_entity.id
_entity.type
_entity.pdbx_description
1 polymer ?
#
loop_
_entity_poly.entity_id
_entity_poly.type
_entity_poly.pdbx_seq_one_letter_code
_entity_poly.pdbx_strand_id
1 'polypeptide(L)'
;MDRTLGYLREILSNYTDRNPAAQGIYNKIKGGHLQSEEDLINVLTGKEASFLNHILPQEIKHAKESSDTERVTQLSEVYELILT
;
A
#
# COMPACT_ATOMS: atom_id res chain seq x y z
N MET A 1 13.10 7.15 -1.71
CA MET A 1 11.88 6.32 -1.80
C MET A 1 10.67 7.22 -2.04
N ASP A 2 9.76 6.76 -2.87
CA ASP A 2 8.49 7.45 -3.11
C ASP A 2 7.68 7.54 -1.81
N ARG A 3 7.02 8.68 -1.58
CA ARG A 3 6.24 8.87 -0.35
C ARG A 3 5.10 7.87 -0.20
N THR A 4 4.46 7.55 -1.31
CA THR A 4 3.37 6.57 -1.31
C THR A 4 3.88 5.22 -0.85
N LEU A 5 5.04 4.80 -1.34
CA LEU A 5 5.65 3.54 -0.91
C LEU A 5 6.02 3.59 0.57
N GLY A 6 6.43 4.74 1.07
CA GLY A 6 6.71 4.93 2.50
C GLY A 6 5.46 4.73 3.35
N TYR A 7 4.34 5.32 2.94
CA TYR A 7 3.07 5.14 3.65
C TYR A 7 2.62 3.68 3.63
N LEU A 8 2.74 3.03 2.48
CA LEU A 8 2.36 1.62 2.35
C LEU A 8 3.23 0.73 3.23
N ARG A 9 4.52 0.99 3.26
CA ARG A 9 5.45 0.24 4.10
C ARG A 9 5.06 0.34 5.56
N GLU A 10 4.74 1.55 6.01
CA GLU A 10 4.32 1.79 7.39
C GLU A 10 3.03 1.03 7.72
N ILE A 11 2.04 1.13 6.84
CA ILE A 11 0.76 0.45 7.02
C ILE A 11 0.98 -1.07 7.06
N LEU A 12 1.71 -1.60 6.09
CA LEU A 12 1.89 -3.04 5.96
C LEU A 12 2.64 -3.64 7.14
N SER A 13 3.51 -2.87 7.80
CA SER A 13 4.22 -3.35 8.96
C SER A 13 3.28 -3.83 10.08
N ASN A 14 2.06 -3.31 10.12
CA ASN A 14 1.07 -3.71 11.11
C ASN A 14 0.39 -5.04 10.78
N TYR A 15 0.57 -5.55 9.57
CA TYR A 15 -0.10 -6.77 9.11
C TYR A 15 0.86 -7.93 8.86
N THR A 16 2.17 -7.70 8.84
CA THR A 16 3.16 -8.70 8.44
C THR A 16 3.16 -9.95 9.31
N ASP A 17 2.82 -9.82 10.59
CA ASP A 17 2.81 -10.94 11.53
C ASP A 17 1.68 -11.92 11.26
N ARG A 18 0.63 -11.50 10.57
CA ARG A 18 -0.60 -12.26 10.42
C ARG A 18 -0.95 -12.63 8.99
N ASN A 19 -0.33 -11.97 8.03
CA ASN A 19 -0.77 -12.10 6.65
C ASN A 19 0.41 -12.24 5.69
N PRO A 20 0.54 -13.41 5.04
CA PRO A 20 1.63 -13.63 4.07
C PRO A 20 1.63 -12.64 2.90
N ALA A 21 0.45 -12.20 2.46
CA ALA A 21 0.38 -11.21 1.37
C ALA A 21 0.97 -9.89 1.81
N ALA A 22 0.69 -9.45 3.05
CA ALA A 22 1.27 -8.23 3.59
C ALA A 22 2.80 -8.35 3.67
N GLN A 23 3.30 -9.48 4.12
CA GLN A 23 4.73 -9.72 4.20
C GLN A 23 5.36 -9.67 2.81
N GLY A 24 4.73 -10.27 1.82
CA GLY A 24 5.22 -10.26 0.45
C GLY A 24 5.33 -8.85 -0.13
N ILE A 25 4.30 -8.05 0.07
CA ILE A 25 4.30 -6.65 -0.39
C ILE A 25 5.37 -5.85 0.35
N TYR A 26 5.42 -6.00 1.67
CA TYR A 26 6.39 -5.31 2.50
C TYR A 26 7.82 -5.61 2.03
N ASN A 27 8.13 -6.87 1.75
CA ASN A 27 9.45 -7.28 1.28
C ASN A 27 9.79 -6.65 -0.07
N LYS A 28 8.82 -6.53 -0.96
CA LYS A 28 9.04 -5.90 -2.27
C LYS A 28 9.39 -4.43 -2.12
N ILE A 29 8.69 -3.72 -1.25
CA ILE A 29 8.97 -2.30 -0.98
C ILE A 29 10.32 -2.15 -0.29
N LYS A 30 10.59 -2.98 0.71
CA LYS A 30 11.83 -2.94 1.48
C LYS A 30 13.05 -3.22 0.61
N GLY A 31 12.89 -4.02 -0.45
CA GLY A 31 13.97 -4.37 -1.35
C GLY A 31 14.62 -3.19 -2.07
N GLY A 32 13.93 -2.05 -2.13
CA GLY A 32 14.51 -0.81 -2.66
C GLY A 32 14.58 -0.71 -4.17
N HIS A 33 13.98 -1.66 -4.89
CA HIS A 33 14.00 -1.67 -6.36
C HIS A 33 12.85 -0.89 -6.97
N LEU A 34 11.82 -0.59 -6.17
CA LEU A 34 10.64 0.13 -6.65
C LEU A 34 10.84 1.63 -6.51
N GLN A 35 10.52 2.37 -7.54
CA GLN A 35 10.68 3.83 -7.55
C GLN A 35 9.35 4.58 -7.46
N SER A 36 8.24 3.89 -7.77
CA SER A 36 6.92 4.52 -7.78
C SER A 36 5.84 3.51 -7.42
N GLU A 37 4.64 4.03 -7.17
CA GLU A 37 3.47 3.20 -6.92
C GLU A 37 3.14 2.32 -8.13
N GLU A 38 3.37 2.80 -9.34
CA GLU A 38 3.13 2.02 -10.55
C GLU A 38 4.06 0.82 -10.63
N ASP A 39 5.32 1.00 -10.24
CA ASP A 39 6.27 -0.10 -10.17
C ASP A 39 5.78 -1.18 -9.23
N LEU A 40 5.24 -0.78 -8.07
CA LEU A 40 4.70 -1.73 -7.11
C LEU A 40 3.52 -2.50 -7.70
N ILE A 41 2.56 -1.79 -8.30
CA ILE A 41 1.38 -2.43 -8.88
C ILE A 41 1.79 -3.50 -9.89
N ASN A 42 2.82 -3.22 -10.69
CA ASN A 42 3.28 -4.14 -11.72
C ASN A 42 3.88 -5.44 -11.17
N VAL A 43 4.34 -5.45 -9.92
CA VAL A 43 4.97 -6.63 -9.33
C VAL A 43 4.09 -7.35 -8.31
N LEU A 44 2.89 -6.86 -8.06
CA LEU A 44 1.97 -7.50 -7.13
C LEU A 44 1.41 -8.80 -7.71
N THR A 45 1.31 -9.83 -6.85
CA THR A 45 0.54 -11.03 -7.20
C THR A 45 -0.95 -10.71 -7.05
N GLY A 46 -1.80 -11.59 -7.58
CA GLY A 46 -3.25 -11.44 -7.42
C GLY A 46 -3.68 -11.40 -5.97
N LYS A 47 -3.07 -12.23 -5.13
CA LYS A 47 -3.38 -12.26 -3.68
C LYS A 47 -2.97 -10.98 -3.00
N GLU A 48 -1.82 -10.43 -3.38
CA GLU A 48 -1.32 -9.18 -2.82
C GLU A 48 -2.21 -8.00 -3.22
N ALA A 49 -2.58 -7.93 -4.49
CA ALA A 49 -3.47 -6.88 -4.97
C ALA A 49 -4.83 -6.96 -4.26
N SER A 50 -5.36 -8.16 -4.11
CA SER A 50 -6.62 -8.39 -3.40
C SER A 50 -6.54 -7.93 -1.94
N PHE A 51 -5.42 -8.22 -1.28
CA PHE A 51 -5.20 -7.81 0.10
C PHE A 51 -5.20 -6.28 0.22
N LEU A 52 -4.44 -5.59 -0.64
CA LEU A 52 -4.42 -4.13 -0.63
C LEU A 52 -5.79 -3.54 -0.92
N ASN A 53 -6.50 -4.11 -1.89
CA ASN A 53 -7.86 -3.67 -2.21
C ASN A 53 -8.79 -3.77 -1.00
N HIS A 54 -8.53 -4.75 -0.13
CA HIS A 54 -9.34 -4.96 1.07
C HIS A 54 -9.00 -3.95 2.18
N ILE A 55 -7.72 -3.67 2.41
CA ILE A 55 -7.32 -2.82 3.55
C ILE A 55 -7.32 -1.32 3.23
N LEU A 56 -7.09 -0.93 1.98
CA LEU A 56 -6.94 0.48 1.63
C LEU A 56 -8.14 1.35 1.99
N PRO A 57 -9.40 0.91 1.78
CA PRO A 57 -10.54 1.74 2.17
C PRO A 57 -10.53 2.11 3.66
N GLN A 58 -10.14 1.19 4.54
CA GLN A 58 -10.06 1.45 5.97
C GLN A 58 -8.92 2.41 6.29
N GLU A 59 -7.77 2.23 5.67
CA GLU A 59 -6.61 3.08 5.90
C GLU A 59 -6.85 4.50 5.39
N ILE A 60 -7.55 4.64 4.28
CA ILE A 60 -7.95 5.94 3.74
C ILE A 60 -8.91 6.63 4.72
N LYS A 61 -9.87 5.89 5.26
CA LYS A 61 -10.79 6.41 6.25
C LYS A 61 -10.07 6.91 7.49
N HIS A 62 -9.11 6.14 8.00
CA HIS A 62 -8.31 6.53 9.15
C HIS A 62 -7.52 7.81 8.87
N ALA A 63 -6.95 7.92 7.67
CA ALA A 63 -6.21 9.12 7.28
C ALA A 63 -7.12 10.35 7.23
N LYS A 64 -8.36 10.19 6.75
CA LYS A 64 -9.35 11.27 6.74
C LYS A 64 -9.69 11.70 8.15
N GLU A 65 -9.89 10.75 9.04
CA GLU A 65 -10.24 11.03 10.45
C GLU A 65 -9.09 11.74 11.16
N SER A 66 -7.86 11.50 10.75
CA SER A 66 -6.67 12.16 11.30
C SER A 66 -6.34 13.46 10.60
N SER A 67 -7.14 13.88 9.63
CA SER A 67 -6.90 15.08 8.81
C SER A 67 -5.56 15.05 8.05
N ASP A 68 -5.08 13.85 7.73
CA ASP A 68 -3.85 13.66 6.98
C ASP A 68 -4.18 13.63 5.48
N THR A 69 -4.36 14.82 4.90
CA THR A 69 -4.81 14.96 3.52
C THR A 69 -3.82 14.40 2.51
N GLU A 70 -2.52 14.51 2.79
CA GLU A 70 -1.51 13.95 1.90
C GLU A 70 -1.62 12.44 1.82
N ARG A 71 -1.75 11.78 2.98
CA ARG A 71 -1.89 10.34 3.03
C ARG A 71 -3.18 9.88 2.32
N VAL A 72 -4.28 10.60 2.50
CA VAL A 72 -5.53 10.30 1.79
C VAL A 72 -5.31 10.31 0.29
N THR A 73 -4.67 11.35 -0.22
CA THR A 73 -4.41 11.49 -1.66
C THR A 73 -3.54 10.34 -2.18
N GLN A 74 -2.44 10.07 -1.50
CA GLN A 74 -1.50 9.04 -1.94
C GLN A 74 -2.12 7.65 -1.90
N LEU A 75 -2.81 7.30 -0.83
CA LEU A 75 -3.44 5.99 -0.72
C LEU A 75 -4.59 5.82 -1.72
N SER A 76 -5.33 6.89 -1.98
CA SER A 76 -6.41 6.87 -2.97
C SER A 76 -5.88 6.61 -4.37
N GLU A 77 -4.73 7.17 -4.72
CA GLU A 77 -4.09 6.93 -6.01
C GLU A 77 -3.72 5.46 -6.19
N VAL A 78 -3.17 4.85 -5.14
CA VAL A 78 -2.83 3.42 -5.17
C VAL A 78 -4.10 2.59 -5.35
N TYR A 79 -5.15 2.93 -4.62
CA TYR A 79 -6.41 2.20 -4.69
C TYR A 79 -7.00 2.25 -6.11
N GLU A 80 -6.97 3.42 -6.74
CA GLU A 80 -7.44 3.58 -8.12
C GLU A 80 -6.63 2.72 -9.10
N LEU A 81 -5.31 2.67 -8.93
CA LEU A 81 -4.44 1.86 -9.79
C LEU A 81 -4.76 0.37 -9.67
N ILE A 82 -5.07 -0.10 -8.46
CA ILE A 82 -5.41 -1.50 -8.25
C ILE A 82 -6.73 -1.85 -8.91
N LEU A 83 -7.69 -0.92 -8.90
CA LEU A 83 -9.02 -1.14 -9.48
C LEU A 83 -9.02 -1.14 -11.00
N THR A 84 -8.04 -0.55 -11.62
CA THR A 84 -7.93 -0.56 -13.08
C THR A 84 -7.17 -1.77 -13.56
#